data_020e86aefaf9b6b94a233e27fc408508
#
_entry.id   020e86aefaf9b6b94a233e27fc408508
#
_cell.length_a   1.000
_cell.length_b   1.000
_cell.length_c   1.000
_cell.angle_alpha   90.00
_cell.angle_beta   90.00
_cell.angle_gamma   90.00
#
_symmetry.space_group_name_H-M   'P 1'
#
loop_
_entity.id
_entity.type
_entity.pdbx_description
1 polymer ?
#
loop_
_entity_poly.entity_id
_entity_poly.type
_entity_poly.pdbx_seq_one_letter_code
_entity_poly.pdbx_strand_id
1 'polypeptide(L)' 'MNRRTSSTIPFGYTLDEETNTLIPVDVELAALEETKKLVKNNSFSLREGAEYLSYITGRPLSHVGLRQIIKRDERLG' A
#
# COMPACT_ATOMS: atom_id res chain seq x y z
N MET A 1 -22.60 -5.77 -12.76
CA MET A 1 -22.16 -5.49 -12.46
C MET A 1 -21.36 -5.39 -12.08
N ASN A 2 -21.10 -5.23 -12.12
CA ASN A 2 -20.34 -5.10 -11.72
C ASN A 2 -19.72 -4.88 -11.02
N ARG A 3 -19.23 -4.77 -10.73
CA ARG A 3 -18.79 -4.68 -10.08
C ARG A 3 -17.69 -4.62 -9.60
N ARG A 4 -17.44 -4.07 -9.19
CA ARG A 4 -16.50 -3.96 -8.69
C ARG A 4 -15.90 -4.97 -8.34
N THR A 5 -15.31 -5.33 -8.42
CA THR A 5 -14.85 -6.25 -8.12
C THR A 5 -13.76 -6.24 -7.66
N SER A 6 -13.46 -5.81 -7.48
CA SER A 6 -12.77 -6.13 -7.18
C SER A 6 -11.73 -5.95 -6.73
N SER A 7 -11.43 -5.82 -6.80
CA SER A 7 -10.29 -5.91 -6.69
C SER A 7 -9.51 -4.91 -6.39
N THR A 8 -9.86 -3.87 -6.23
CA THR A 8 -8.98 -2.79 -6.16
C THR A 8 -9.02 -2.12 -4.84
N ILE A 9 -8.91 -2.87 -3.78
CA ILE A 9 -8.76 -2.28 -2.45
C ILE A 9 -7.32 -1.79 -2.35
N PRO A 10 -7.10 -0.48 -2.18
CA PRO A 10 -5.74 0.04 -2.10
C PRO A 10 -5.01 -0.47 -0.88
N PHE A 11 -3.69 -0.51 -0.97
CA PHE A 11 -2.87 -0.91 0.17
C PHE A 11 -3.07 0.11 1.29
N GLY A 12 -3.24 -0.39 2.50
CA GLY A 12 -3.50 0.46 3.66
C GLY A 12 -4.96 0.55 4.02
N TYR A 13 -5.83 -0.07 3.22
CA TYR A 13 -7.27 0.00 3.45
C TYR A 13 -7.89 -1.37 3.37
N THR A 14 -9.03 -1.52 4.01
CA THR A 14 -9.86 -2.71 3.86
C THR A 14 -11.27 -2.26 3.49
N LEU A 15 -12.06 -3.17 2.99
CA LEU A 15 -13.40 -2.84 2.53
C LEU A 15 -14.41 -3.29 3.57
N ASP A 16 -15.28 -2.36 3.96
CA ASP A 16 -16.45 -2.70 4.77
C ASP A 16 -17.56 -3.10 3.80
N GLU A 17 -17.86 -4.38 3.77
CA GLU A 17 -18.81 -4.90 2.80
C GLU A 17 -20.23 -4.41 3.05
N GLU A 18 -20.56 -4.09 4.28
CA GLU A 18 -21.91 -3.63 4.60
C GLU A 18 -22.19 -2.25 4.02
N THR A 19 -21.22 -1.37 4.12
CA THR A 19 -21.40 0.00 3.63
C THR A 19 -20.66 0.25 2.34
N ASN A 20 -19.90 -0.73 1.86
CA ASN A 20 -19.09 -0.59 0.66
C ASN A 20 -18.11 0.56 0.77
N THR A 21 -17.56 0.77 1.96
CA THR A 21 -16.70 1.90 2.27
C THR A 21 -15.29 1.40 2.59
N LEU A 22 -14.29 2.15 2.16
CA LEU A 22 -12.91 1.83 2.48
C LEU A 22 -12.59 2.30 3.90
N ILE A 23 -11.96 1.43 4.67
CA ILE A 23 -11.59 1.70 6.05
C ILE A 23 -10.07 1.67 6.14
N PRO A 24 -9.44 2.72 6.67
CA PRO A 24 -7.99 2.72 6.82
C PRO A 24 -7.53 1.70 7.85
N VAL A 25 -6.43 1.02 7.54
CA VAL A 25 -5.82 0.05 8.44
C VAL A 25 -4.55 0.69 8.98
N ASP A 26 -4.58 1.10 10.23
CA ASP A 26 -3.50 1.89 10.81
C ASP A 26 -2.15 1.20 10.71
N VAL A 27 -2.11 -0.10 10.97
CA VAL A 27 -0.87 -0.87 10.92
C VAL A 27 -0.28 -0.84 9.51
N GLU A 28 -1.12 -1.01 8.50
CA GLU A 28 -0.65 -1.00 7.11
C GLU A 28 -0.19 0.38 6.70
N LEU A 29 -0.93 1.40 7.10
CA LEU A 29 -0.57 2.77 6.76
C LEU A 29 0.72 3.20 7.43
N ALA A 30 0.90 2.83 8.70
CA ALA A 30 2.14 3.15 9.41
C ALA A 30 3.34 2.45 8.77
N ALA A 31 3.18 1.17 8.43
CA ALA A 31 4.24 0.42 7.78
C ALA A 31 4.57 1.01 6.41
N LEU A 32 3.55 1.43 5.69
CA LEU A 32 3.74 2.04 4.37
C LEU A 32 4.53 3.34 4.48
N GLU A 33 4.18 4.19 5.45
CA GLU A 33 4.88 5.45 5.65
C GLU A 33 6.35 5.23 5.96
N GLU A 34 6.63 4.30 6.85
CA GLU A 34 8.01 3.99 7.20
C GLU A 34 8.78 3.47 5.99
N THR A 35 8.16 2.57 5.24
CA THR A 35 8.80 2.01 4.06
C THR A 35 9.09 3.07 3.01
N LYS A 36 8.15 4.01 2.82
CA LYS A 36 8.38 5.09 1.86
C LYS A 36 9.61 5.90 2.24
N LYS A 37 9.78 6.19 3.52
CA LYS A 37 10.95 6.92 3.98
C LYS A 37 12.24 6.14 3.73
N LEU A 38 12.22 4.85 4.00
CA LEU A 38 13.39 4.01 3.80
C LEU A 38 13.78 3.90 2.33
N VAL A 39 12.80 3.84 1.45
CA VAL A 39 13.06 3.81 0.02
C VAL A 39 13.60 5.16 -0.45
N LYS A 40 13.02 6.26 0.04
CA LYS A 40 13.43 7.59 -0.40
C LYS A 40 14.85 7.92 0.04
N ASN A 41 15.28 7.43 1.21
CA ASN A 41 16.64 7.70 1.66
C ASN A 41 17.63 6.60 1.25
N ASN A 42 17.20 5.71 0.35
CA ASN A 42 18.04 4.66 -0.22
C ASN A 42 18.45 3.55 0.76
N SER A 43 17.75 3.45 1.89
CA SER A 43 17.98 2.33 2.80
C SER A 43 17.41 1.04 2.24
N PHE A 44 16.32 1.14 1.50
CA PHE A 44 15.68 0.00 0.82
C PHE A 44 15.57 0.30 -0.66
N SER A 45 15.73 -0.74 -1.48
CA SER A 45 15.29 -0.65 -2.88
C SER A 45 13.78 -0.82 -2.90
N LEU A 46 13.18 -0.54 -4.06
CA LEU A 46 11.74 -0.74 -4.22
C LEU A 46 11.34 -2.19 -3.95
N ARG A 47 12.15 -3.13 -4.45
CA ARG A 47 11.85 -4.53 -4.24
C ARG A 47 11.94 -4.91 -2.77
N GLU A 48 12.96 -4.43 -2.07
CA GLU A 48 13.12 -4.70 -0.66
C GLU A 48 11.97 -4.10 0.14
N GLY A 49 11.56 -2.89 -0.20
CA GLY A 49 10.44 -2.25 0.45
C GLY A 49 9.15 -3.02 0.26
N ALA A 50 8.92 -3.50 -0.96
CA ALA A 50 7.72 -4.27 -1.25
C ALA A 50 7.71 -5.59 -0.48
N GLU A 51 8.85 -6.25 -0.39
CA GLU A 51 8.96 -7.49 0.36
C GLU A 51 8.72 -7.27 1.85
N TYR A 52 9.30 -6.20 2.37
CA TYR A 52 9.14 -5.85 3.77
C TYR A 52 7.67 -5.60 4.10
N LEU A 53 6.98 -4.81 3.26
CA LEU A 53 5.57 -4.55 3.47
C LEU A 53 4.73 -5.81 3.38
N SER A 54 5.02 -6.66 2.42
CA SER A 54 4.28 -7.91 2.28
C SER A 54 4.44 -8.78 3.51
N TYR A 55 5.65 -8.79 4.06
CA TYR A 55 5.94 -9.60 5.22
C TYR A 55 5.21 -9.10 6.47
N ILE A 56 5.28 -7.80 6.74
CA ILE A 56 4.68 -7.28 7.97
C ILE A 56 3.16 -7.23 7.92
N THR A 57 2.60 -6.96 6.75
CA THR A 57 1.14 -6.78 6.64
C THR A 57 0.43 -8.05 6.22
N GLY A 58 1.17 -9.02 5.68
CA GLY A 58 0.56 -10.22 5.15
C GLY A 58 -0.15 -10.03 3.83
N ARG A 59 -0.04 -8.85 3.21
CA ARG A 59 -0.67 -8.58 1.93
C ARG A 59 0.40 -8.52 0.84
N PRO A 60 0.20 -9.24 -0.25
CA PRO A 60 1.18 -9.22 -1.34
C PRO A 60 1.22 -7.82 -1.97
N LEU A 61 2.43 -7.34 -2.21
CA LEU A 61 2.65 -6.06 -2.85
C LEU A 61 3.89 -6.19 -3.71
N SER A 62 3.77 -5.86 -5.00
CA SER A 62 4.91 -5.91 -5.89
C SER A 62 5.68 -4.59 -5.82
N HIS A 63 6.92 -4.62 -6.31
CA HIS A 63 7.72 -3.40 -6.34
C HIS A 63 7.10 -2.35 -7.29
N VAL A 64 6.38 -2.82 -8.31
CA VAL A 64 5.67 -1.90 -9.21
C VAL A 64 4.55 -1.19 -8.46
N GLY A 65 3.79 -1.94 -7.66
CA GLY A 65 2.73 -1.34 -6.86
C GLY A 65 3.26 -0.33 -5.86
N LEU A 66 4.37 -0.66 -5.19
CA LEU A 66 4.98 0.26 -4.24
C LEU A 66 5.48 1.52 -4.95
N ARG A 67 6.09 1.36 -6.11
CA ARG A 67 6.56 2.50 -6.88
C ARG A 67 5.42 3.45 -7.23
N GLN A 68 4.28 2.89 -7.62
CA GLN A 68 3.13 3.71 -7.97
C GLN A 68 2.58 4.45 -6.75
N ILE A 69 2.57 3.80 -5.60
CA ILE A 69 2.13 4.43 -4.37
C ILE A 69 3.03 5.63 -4.03
N ILE A 70 4.33 5.44 -4.13
CA ILE A 70 5.29 6.51 -3.83
C ILE A 70 5.14 7.65 -4.83
N LYS A 71 4.98 7.34 -6.10
CA LYS A 71 4.81 8.37 -7.10
C LYS A 71 3.55 9.18 -6.89
N ARG A 72 2.46 8.51 -6.53
CA ARG A 72 1.20 9.20 -6.26
C ARG A 72 1.35 10.12 -5.06
N ASP A 73 2.04 9.65 -4.03
CA ASP A 73 2.26 10.43 -2.82
C ASP A 73 3.08 11.69 -3.13
N GLU A 74 4.11 11.55 -3.95
CA GLU A 74 4.93 12.70 -4.34
C GLU A 74 4.15 13.71 -5.15
N ARG A 75 3.26 13.21 -6.01
CA ARG A 75 2.45 14.09 -6.83
C ARG A 75 1.48 14.90 -5.98
N LEU A 76 0.93 14.29 -4.95
CA LEU A 76 -0.02 14.96 -4.08
C LEU A 76 0.66 15.86 -3.06
N GLY A 77 1.87 15.51 -2.70
CA GLY A 77 2.62 16.27 -1.73
C GLY A 77 3.38 17.39 -2.38
#